data_8057144809314872550bfec39a7d0342
#
_entry.id   8057144809314872550bfec39a7d0342
#
_cell.length_a   1.000
_cell.length_b   1.000
_cell.length_c   1.000
_cell.angle_alpha   90.00
_cell.angle_beta   90.00
_cell.angle_gamma   90.00
#
_symmetry.space_group_name_H-M   'P 1'
#
loop_
_entity.id
_entity.type
_entity.pdbx_description
1 polymer ?
#
loop_
_entity_poly.entity_id
_entity_poly.type
_entity_poly.pdbx_seq_one_letter_code
_entity_poly.pdbx_strand_id
1 'polypeptide(L)'
;AQAARLAARAVCSGAEPKPCGKCRDCRKAAAGIHPDIIDVRRMTDDKGRPKREIMVDQVRAMATDASILPNEAERKVYVIHEAELMNESAQNAALKLLEEPPAWVVFILCTVNSEQLLPTVRSRCMEISSGGEKQMDAAMKKLASDYLKAVAAGDRLRLFRWCTANEGMDVRDAADFVACAGELLTEMLCMREKNPGIDRAEILRLGTVLSRCGAMLQVNTGVKHIFG
;
A
#
# COMPACT_ATOMS: atom_id res chain seq x y z
N ALA A 1 4.79 -6.49 -3.49
CA ALA A 1 3.86 -7.63 -3.30
C ALA A 1 2.45 -7.32 -3.81
N GLN A 2 1.81 -6.20 -3.40
CA GLN A 2 0.41 -5.88 -3.75
C GLN A 2 0.22 -5.60 -5.25
N ALA A 3 1.10 -4.80 -5.87
CA ALA A 3 1.03 -4.54 -7.31
C ALA A 3 1.07 -5.83 -8.14
N ALA A 4 1.96 -6.77 -7.79
CA ALA A 4 2.02 -8.07 -8.45
C ALA A 4 0.72 -8.88 -8.28
N ARG A 5 0.06 -8.78 -7.12
CA ARG A 5 -1.23 -9.44 -6.89
C ARG A 5 -2.35 -8.80 -7.71
N LEU A 6 -2.37 -7.46 -7.82
CA LEU A 6 -3.33 -6.74 -8.65
C LEU A 6 -3.12 -7.05 -10.14
N ALA A 7 -1.87 -7.07 -10.59
CA ALA A 7 -1.52 -7.46 -11.97
C ALA A 7 -1.96 -8.91 -12.28
N ALA A 8 -1.64 -9.86 -11.40
CA ALA A 8 -2.08 -11.24 -11.53
C ALA A 8 -3.61 -11.38 -11.53
N ARG A 9 -4.33 -10.54 -10.76
CA ARG A 9 -5.79 -10.50 -10.77
C ARG A 9 -6.35 -10.04 -12.12
N ALA A 10 -5.73 -9.04 -12.71
CA ALA A 10 -6.18 -8.44 -13.97
C ALA A 10 -6.01 -9.39 -15.16
N VAL A 11 -4.93 -10.18 -15.20
CA VAL A 11 -4.68 -11.16 -16.28
C VAL A 11 -5.28 -12.54 -16.01
N CYS A 12 -5.85 -12.79 -14.83
CA CYS A 12 -6.35 -14.10 -14.43
C CYS A 12 -7.53 -14.58 -15.28
N SER A 13 -7.37 -15.66 -16.02
CA SER A 13 -8.41 -16.35 -16.80
C SER A 13 -9.21 -17.37 -16.00
N GLY A 14 -8.83 -17.66 -14.75
CA GLY A 14 -9.52 -18.61 -13.88
C GLY A 14 -10.77 -18.05 -13.21
N ALA A 15 -11.51 -18.95 -12.53
CA ALA A 15 -12.71 -18.60 -11.78
C ALA A 15 -12.39 -17.76 -10.50
N GLU A 16 -13.42 -17.09 -9.97
CA GLU A 16 -13.32 -16.38 -8.70
C GLU A 16 -13.02 -17.35 -7.53
N PRO A 17 -12.29 -16.92 -6.48
CA PRO A 17 -11.75 -15.56 -6.33
C PRO A 17 -10.48 -15.34 -7.14
N LYS A 18 -10.36 -14.18 -7.81
CA LYS A 18 -9.15 -13.80 -8.54
C LYS A 18 -8.15 -13.05 -7.64
N PRO A 19 -6.83 -13.24 -7.81
CA PRO A 19 -6.18 -14.22 -8.68
C PRO A 19 -6.34 -15.65 -8.15
N CYS A 20 -6.69 -16.60 -9.00
CA CYS A 20 -6.97 -17.97 -8.58
C CYS A 20 -5.69 -18.78 -8.22
N GLY A 21 -4.50 -18.29 -8.58
CA GLY A 21 -3.19 -18.90 -8.33
C GLY A 21 -2.90 -20.20 -9.12
N LYS A 22 -3.88 -20.76 -9.82
CA LYS A 22 -3.80 -22.08 -10.47
C LYS A 22 -3.80 -22.04 -11.99
N CYS A 23 -4.45 -21.03 -12.60
CA CYS A 23 -4.50 -20.91 -14.07
C CYS A 23 -3.11 -20.63 -14.66
N ARG A 24 -2.99 -20.77 -15.97
CA ARG A 24 -1.75 -20.53 -16.71
C ARG A 24 -1.23 -19.10 -16.48
N ASP A 25 -2.13 -18.12 -16.54
CA ASP A 25 -1.77 -16.70 -16.41
C ASP A 25 -1.30 -16.37 -15.00
N CYS A 26 -1.98 -16.87 -13.95
CA CYS A 26 -1.53 -16.69 -12.57
C CYS A 26 -0.16 -17.31 -12.32
N ARG A 27 0.15 -18.47 -12.92
CA ARG A 27 1.47 -19.11 -12.79
C ARG A 27 2.55 -18.29 -13.49
N LYS A 28 2.28 -17.78 -14.71
CA LYS A 28 3.20 -16.89 -15.44
C LYS A 28 3.40 -15.57 -14.69
N ALA A 29 2.34 -14.98 -14.16
CA ALA A 29 2.42 -13.76 -13.37
C ALA A 29 3.26 -13.96 -12.10
N ALA A 30 3.08 -15.06 -11.38
CA ALA A 30 3.87 -15.40 -10.21
C ALA A 30 5.36 -15.64 -10.54
N ALA A 31 5.65 -16.19 -11.72
CA ALA A 31 7.02 -16.37 -12.22
C ALA A 31 7.63 -15.09 -12.83
N GLY A 32 6.87 -13.99 -12.95
CA GLY A 32 7.33 -12.74 -13.56
C GLY A 32 7.59 -12.82 -15.08
N ILE A 33 6.93 -13.76 -15.77
CA ILE A 33 7.14 -14.03 -17.22
C ILE A 33 5.86 -13.88 -18.05
N HIS A 34 4.83 -13.21 -17.50
CA HIS A 34 3.59 -13.01 -18.24
C HIS A 34 3.76 -11.91 -19.30
N PRO A 35 3.51 -12.19 -20.61
CA PRO A 35 3.78 -11.22 -21.67
C PRO A 35 2.90 -9.96 -21.61
N ASP A 36 1.72 -10.05 -21.00
CA ASP A 36 0.78 -8.94 -20.85
C ASP A 36 0.91 -8.23 -19.49
N ILE A 37 1.94 -8.53 -18.71
CA ILE A 37 2.34 -7.74 -17.54
C ILE A 37 3.67 -7.08 -17.84
N ILE A 38 3.66 -5.76 -17.98
CA ILE A 38 4.80 -4.97 -18.41
C ILE A 38 5.24 -4.10 -17.23
N ASP A 39 6.44 -4.37 -16.74
CA ASP A 39 7.08 -3.54 -15.72
C ASP A 39 7.74 -2.33 -16.35
N VAL A 40 7.31 -1.14 -15.96
CA VAL A 40 7.93 0.14 -16.32
C VAL A 40 8.79 0.59 -15.16
N ARG A 41 10.09 0.64 -15.39
CA ARG A 41 11.11 1.03 -14.40
C ARG A 41 12.03 2.08 -14.98
N ARG A 42 12.76 2.77 -14.11
CA ARG A 42 13.83 3.66 -14.57
C ARG A 42 14.81 2.92 -15.46
N MET A 43 15.16 3.52 -16.58
CA MET A 43 16.21 2.97 -17.47
C MET A 43 17.56 2.98 -16.76
N THR A 44 18.45 2.10 -17.18
CA THR A 44 19.84 2.12 -16.74
C THR A 44 20.71 2.97 -17.70
N ASP A 45 21.75 3.59 -17.15
CA ASP A 45 22.79 4.25 -17.93
C ASP A 45 23.75 3.20 -18.54
N ASP A 46 24.70 3.66 -19.38
CA ASP A 46 25.71 2.80 -20.03
C ASP A 46 26.63 2.07 -19.03
N LYS A 47 26.61 2.48 -17.75
CA LYS A 47 27.33 1.87 -16.63
C LYS A 47 26.47 0.93 -15.79
N GLY A 48 25.24 0.62 -16.24
CA GLY A 48 24.30 -0.25 -15.54
C GLY A 48 23.64 0.38 -14.30
N ARG A 49 23.76 1.68 -14.08
CA ARG A 49 23.14 2.37 -12.93
C ARG A 49 21.77 2.92 -13.32
N PRO A 50 20.74 2.81 -12.47
CA PRO A 50 19.43 3.35 -12.75
C PRO A 50 19.51 4.89 -12.91
N LYS A 51 18.87 5.41 -13.95
CA LYS A 51 18.69 6.86 -14.13
C LYS A 51 17.88 7.43 -12.97
N ARG A 52 18.00 8.74 -12.74
CA ARG A 52 17.31 9.40 -11.61
C ARG A 52 15.79 9.41 -11.75
N GLU A 53 15.29 9.45 -12.98
CA GLU A 53 13.88 9.69 -13.30
C GLU A 53 13.38 8.71 -14.38
N ILE A 54 12.07 8.53 -14.42
CA ILE A 54 11.36 7.93 -15.55
C ILE A 54 11.10 9.05 -16.56
N MET A 55 11.63 8.88 -17.76
CA MET A 55 11.60 9.90 -18.81
C MET A 55 10.32 9.83 -19.64
N VAL A 56 9.95 10.96 -20.23
CA VAL A 56 8.76 11.09 -21.09
C VAL A 56 8.73 10.09 -22.26
N ASP A 57 9.89 9.73 -22.80
CA ASP A 57 9.97 8.79 -23.92
C ASP A 57 9.56 7.38 -23.51
N GLN A 58 9.79 6.96 -22.27
CA GLN A 58 9.30 5.68 -21.74
C GLN A 58 7.77 5.67 -21.67
N VAL A 59 7.17 6.78 -21.25
CA VAL A 59 5.71 6.93 -21.20
C VAL A 59 5.10 6.96 -22.60
N ARG A 60 5.75 7.62 -23.55
CA ARG A 60 5.32 7.62 -24.95
C ARG A 60 5.41 6.23 -25.59
N ALA A 61 6.49 5.50 -25.32
CA ALA A 61 6.63 4.11 -25.78
C ALA A 61 5.54 3.22 -25.18
N MET A 62 5.25 3.38 -23.89
CA MET A 62 4.14 2.70 -23.21
C MET A 62 2.79 3.06 -23.86
N ALA A 63 2.57 4.34 -24.22
CA ALA A 63 1.34 4.78 -24.89
C ALA A 63 1.15 4.12 -26.27
N THR A 64 2.23 4.00 -27.02
CA THR A 64 2.20 3.33 -28.32
C THR A 64 1.89 1.83 -28.16
N ASP A 65 2.53 1.16 -27.21
CA ASP A 65 2.31 -0.27 -26.93
C ASP A 65 0.91 -0.54 -26.35
N ALA A 66 0.35 0.38 -25.58
CA ALA A 66 -0.99 0.27 -24.99
C ALA A 66 -2.11 0.22 -26.07
N SER A 67 -1.87 0.75 -27.26
CA SER A 67 -2.81 0.66 -28.39
C SER A 67 -2.88 -0.74 -29.02
N ILE A 68 -1.90 -1.59 -28.73
CA ILE A 68 -1.83 -2.97 -29.24
C ILE A 68 -2.58 -3.90 -28.28
N LEU A 69 -3.38 -4.81 -28.83
CA LEU A 69 -4.12 -5.81 -28.05
C LEU A 69 -3.20 -6.68 -27.19
N PRO A 70 -3.69 -7.21 -26.07
CA PRO A 70 -2.96 -8.20 -25.27
C PRO A 70 -2.57 -9.44 -26.09
N ASN A 71 -1.49 -10.10 -25.68
CA ASN A 71 -0.99 -11.30 -26.38
C ASN A 71 -1.74 -12.57 -25.96
N GLU A 72 -1.97 -12.78 -24.68
CA GLU A 72 -2.50 -14.04 -24.13
C GLU A 72 -3.69 -13.83 -23.21
N ALA A 73 -3.72 -12.73 -22.44
CA ALA A 73 -4.77 -12.42 -21.49
C ALA A 73 -5.86 -11.53 -22.13
N GLU A 74 -6.98 -11.36 -21.43
CA GLU A 74 -8.02 -10.38 -21.81
C GLU A 74 -7.57 -8.94 -21.57
N ARG A 75 -6.55 -8.75 -20.71
CA ARG A 75 -6.06 -7.43 -20.30
C ARG A 75 -4.54 -7.37 -20.30
N LYS A 76 -4.02 -6.21 -20.70
CA LYS A 76 -2.61 -5.84 -20.62
C LYS A 76 -2.42 -4.92 -19.42
N VAL A 77 -1.41 -5.17 -18.60
CA VAL A 77 -1.18 -4.46 -17.33
C VAL A 77 0.19 -3.80 -17.37
N TYR A 78 0.22 -2.50 -17.15
CA TYR A 78 1.46 -1.75 -16.96
C TYR A 78 1.65 -1.48 -15.46
N VAL A 79 2.75 -1.97 -14.91
CA VAL A 79 3.15 -1.72 -13.52
C VAL A 79 4.28 -0.69 -13.53
N ILE A 80 3.97 0.55 -13.20
CA ILE A 80 4.93 1.65 -13.16
C ILE A 80 5.51 1.70 -11.75
N HIS A 81 6.75 1.28 -11.61
CA HIS A 81 7.46 1.30 -10.34
C HIS A 81 8.03 2.69 -10.06
N GLU A 82 8.04 3.08 -8.77
CA GLU A 82 8.57 4.39 -8.35
C GLU A 82 7.94 5.53 -9.18
N ALA A 83 6.61 5.52 -9.31
CA ALA A 83 5.88 6.45 -10.19
C ALA A 83 6.12 7.92 -9.80
N GLU A 84 6.46 8.20 -8.55
CA GLU A 84 6.88 9.52 -8.06
C GLU A 84 8.16 10.03 -8.71
N LEU A 85 8.96 9.14 -9.32
CA LEU A 85 10.17 9.52 -10.05
C LEU A 85 9.91 9.80 -11.54
N MET A 86 8.66 9.81 -12.00
CA MET A 86 8.32 10.38 -13.29
C MET A 86 8.53 11.90 -13.25
N ASN A 87 9.32 12.43 -14.19
CA ASN A 87 9.42 13.89 -14.32
C ASN A 87 8.07 14.48 -14.76
N GLU A 88 7.89 15.79 -14.59
CA GLU A 88 6.63 16.49 -14.89
C GLU A 88 6.15 16.24 -16.33
N SER A 89 7.07 16.23 -17.30
CA SER A 89 6.73 15.95 -18.70
C SER A 89 6.24 14.51 -18.91
N ALA A 90 6.78 13.53 -18.17
CA ALA A 90 6.35 12.13 -18.20
C ALA A 90 4.96 11.99 -17.56
N GLN A 91 4.73 12.64 -16.41
CA GLN A 91 3.42 12.63 -15.77
C GLN A 91 2.35 13.26 -16.66
N ASN A 92 2.64 14.41 -17.28
CA ASN A 92 1.73 15.07 -18.21
C ASN A 92 1.45 14.20 -19.46
N ALA A 93 2.45 13.50 -19.99
CA ALA A 93 2.26 12.57 -21.11
C ALA A 93 1.37 11.37 -20.73
N ALA A 94 1.38 10.94 -19.47
CA ALA A 94 0.53 9.86 -18.99
C ALA A 94 -0.94 10.26 -18.84
N LEU A 95 -1.27 11.56 -18.70
CA LEU A 95 -2.64 12.02 -18.42
C LEU A 95 -3.66 11.51 -19.43
N LYS A 96 -3.35 11.61 -20.72
CA LYS A 96 -4.25 11.15 -21.79
C LYS A 96 -4.58 9.65 -21.68
N LEU A 97 -3.57 8.85 -21.33
CA LEU A 97 -3.73 7.40 -21.15
C LEU A 97 -4.56 7.07 -19.90
N LEU A 98 -4.42 7.88 -18.85
CA LEU A 98 -5.15 7.68 -17.59
C LEU A 98 -6.60 8.19 -17.69
N GLU A 99 -6.87 9.18 -18.56
CA GLU A 99 -8.22 9.67 -18.82
C GLU A 99 -9.06 8.69 -19.62
N GLU A 100 -8.50 8.20 -20.72
CA GLU A 100 -9.20 7.33 -21.66
C GLU A 100 -8.34 6.09 -21.97
N PRO A 101 -8.15 5.19 -21.01
CA PRO A 101 -7.38 3.98 -21.23
C PRO A 101 -8.12 3.06 -22.23
N PRO A 102 -7.41 2.37 -23.13
CA PRO A 102 -8.02 1.31 -23.91
C PRO A 102 -8.71 0.28 -23.00
N ALA A 103 -9.85 -0.25 -23.44
CA ALA A 103 -10.69 -1.12 -22.60
C ALA A 103 -9.97 -2.37 -22.03
N TRP A 104 -8.92 -2.78 -22.71
CA TRP A 104 -8.08 -3.93 -22.33
C TRP A 104 -6.85 -3.56 -21.51
N VAL A 105 -6.64 -2.28 -21.15
CA VAL A 105 -5.45 -1.83 -20.43
C VAL A 105 -5.76 -1.51 -19.00
N VAL A 106 -4.83 -1.88 -18.13
CA VAL A 106 -4.84 -1.52 -16.69
C VAL A 106 -3.49 -0.88 -16.35
N PHE A 107 -3.51 0.30 -15.74
CA PHE A 107 -2.32 0.95 -15.20
C PHE A 107 -2.27 0.79 -13.68
N ILE A 108 -1.11 0.39 -13.16
CA ILE A 108 -0.82 0.29 -11.72
C ILE A 108 0.39 1.18 -11.45
N LEU A 109 0.16 2.31 -10.80
CA LEU A 109 1.21 3.24 -10.38
C LEU A 109 1.63 2.87 -8.95
N CYS A 110 2.87 2.44 -8.78
CA CYS A 110 3.44 2.14 -7.47
C CYS A 110 4.22 3.36 -6.99
N THR A 111 3.88 3.89 -5.85
CA THR A 111 4.58 5.03 -5.22
C THR A 111 4.68 4.82 -3.72
N VAL A 112 5.72 5.34 -3.10
CA VAL A 112 5.85 5.40 -1.63
C VAL A 112 5.21 6.68 -1.07
N ASN A 113 5.03 7.70 -1.92
CA ASN A 113 4.37 8.95 -1.56
C ASN A 113 3.56 9.48 -2.75
N SER A 114 2.24 9.35 -2.67
CA SER A 114 1.32 9.81 -3.72
C SER A 114 1.31 11.33 -3.88
N GLU A 115 1.71 12.10 -2.85
CA GLU A 115 1.75 13.56 -2.92
C GLU A 115 2.82 14.11 -3.88
N GLN A 116 3.82 13.30 -4.23
CA GLN A 116 4.83 13.66 -5.23
C GLN A 116 4.32 13.53 -6.67
N LEU A 117 3.19 12.87 -6.86
CA LEU A 117 2.50 12.84 -8.15
C LEU A 117 1.67 14.11 -8.35
N LEU A 118 1.60 14.58 -9.58
CA LEU A 118 0.75 15.72 -9.92
C LEU A 118 -0.71 15.47 -9.49
N PRO A 119 -1.39 16.48 -8.94
CA PRO A 119 -2.81 16.36 -8.56
C PRO A 119 -3.70 15.87 -9.70
N THR A 120 -3.34 16.23 -10.94
CA THR A 120 -4.02 15.80 -12.17
C THR A 120 -3.87 14.31 -12.45
N VAL A 121 -2.75 13.70 -12.11
CA VAL A 121 -2.53 12.24 -12.17
C VAL A 121 -3.32 11.55 -11.06
N ARG A 122 -3.21 12.05 -9.83
CA ARG A 122 -3.89 11.47 -8.66
C ARG A 122 -5.41 11.44 -8.83
N SER A 123 -6.00 12.50 -9.35
CA SER A 123 -7.46 12.61 -9.55
C SER A 123 -8.02 11.58 -10.56
N ARG A 124 -7.16 10.96 -11.38
CA ARG A 124 -7.53 9.95 -12.38
C ARG A 124 -7.21 8.52 -11.94
N CYS A 125 -6.63 8.37 -10.76
CA CYS A 125 -6.27 7.08 -10.19
C CYS A 125 -7.10 6.78 -8.95
N MET A 126 -7.50 5.51 -8.80
CA MET A 126 -8.01 5.03 -7.53
C MET A 126 -6.80 4.75 -6.62
N GLU A 127 -6.70 5.47 -5.52
CA GLU A 127 -5.65 5.24 -4.54
C GLU A 127 -5.98 3.99 -3.71
N ILE A 128 -5.11 3.01 -3.81
CA ILE A 128 -5.15 1.80 -2.99
C ILE A 128 -3.95 1.89 -2.06
N SER A 129 -4.18 2.34 -0.84
CA SER A 129 -3.19 2.15 0.20
C SER A 129 -2.92 0.65 0.30
N SER A 130 -1.75 0.22 -0.17
CA SER A 130 -1.19 -0.94 0.43
C SER A 130 -0.98 -0.53 1.88
N GLY A 131 -1.78 -1.04 2.79
CA GLY A 131 -1.29 -1.23 4.13
C GLY A 131 0.06 -1.92 3.92
N GLY A 132 1.09 -1.11 3.65
CA GLY A 132 2.43 -1.63 3.52
C GLY A 132 2.60 -2.43 4.78
N GLU A 133 3.12 -3.64 4.67
CA GLU A 133 4.17 -3.97 5.57
C GLU A 133 5.24 -2.85 5.40
N LYS A 134 5.02 -1.65 5.97
CA LYS A 134 6.09 -0.97 6.63
C LYS A 134 6.72 -2.13 7.36
N GLN A 135 7.98 -2.43 7.10
CA GLN A 135 8.75 -3.24 8.03
C GLN A 135 8.56 -2.48 9.36
N MET A 136 7.46 -2.86 10.03
CA MET A 136 7.08 -2.24 11.29
C MET A 136 8.28 -2.51 12.15
N ASP A 137 8.93 -1.45 12.59
CA ASP A 137 10.07 -1.58 13.47
C ASP A 137 9.66 -2.62 14.53
N ALA A 138 10.45 -3.68 14.66
CA ALA A 138 10.12 -4.76 15.59
C ALA A 138 9.88 -4.21 17.00
N ALA A 139 10.48 -3.08 17.32
CA ALA A 139 10.23 -2.31 18.53
C ALA A 139 8.82 -1.73 18.58
N MET A 140 8.31 -1.16 17.48
CA MET A 140 6.96 -0.60 17.42
C MET A 140 5.89 -1.69 17.46
N LYS A 141 6.10 -2.83 16.79
CA LYS A 141 5.21 -4.00 16.87
C LYS A 141 5.17 -4.56 18.30
N LYS A 142 6.30 -4.61 18.98
CA LYS A 142 6.37 -5.01 20.39
C LYS A 142 5.59 -4.05 21.29
N LEU A 143 5.79 -2.74 21.09
CA LEU A 143 5.13 -1.69 21.85
C LEU A 143 3.59 -1.78 21.70
N ALA A 144 3.10 -1.94 20.47
CA ALA A 144 1.67 -2.13 20.19
C ALA A 144 1.12 -3.44 20.78
N SER A 145 1.87 -4.54 20.69
CA SER A 145 1.50 -5.82 21.31
C SER A 145 1.40 -5.71 22.83
N ASP A 146 2.33 -5.03 23.48
CA ASP A 146 2.35 -4.85 24.93
C ASP A 146 1.18 -3.97 25.40
N TYR A 147 0.81 -2.95 24.62
CA TYR A 147 -0.41 -2.17 24.84
C TYR A 147 -1.66 -3.04 24.76
N LEU A 148 -1.83 -3.81 23.69
CA LEU A 148 -3.00 -4.68 23.49
C LEU A 148 -3.11 -5.76 24.57
N LYS A 149 -1.98 -6.29 25.04
CA LYS A 149 -1.96 -7.22 26.21
C LYS A 149 -2.39 -6.55 27.50
N ALA A 150 -2.00 -5.28 27.72
CA ALA A 150 -2.45 -4.53 28.90
C ALA A 150 -3.95 -4.27 28.86
N VAL A 151 -4.50 -3.95 27.69
CA VAL A 151 -5.94 -3.80 27.45
C VAL A 151 -6.68 -5.14 27.71
N ALA A 152 -6.18 -6.24 27.12
CA ALA A 152 -6.76 -7.58 27.28
C ALA A 152 -6.81 -8.06 28.73
N ALA A 153 -5.80 -7.71 29.51
CA ALA A 153 -5.75 -8.03 30.94
C ALA A 153 -6.71 -7.20 31.81
N GLY A 154 -7.31 -6.12 31.28
CA GLY A 154 -8.13 -5.18 32.05
C GLY A 154 -7.37 -4.44 33.14
N ASP A 155 -6.03 -4.50 33.10
CA ASP A 155 -5.16 -3.93 34.13
C ASP A 155 -4.98 -2.42 33.90
N ARG A 156 -5.83 -1.63 34.54
CA ARG A 156 -5.81 -0.15 34.46
C ARG A 156 -4.47 0.45 34.89
N LEU A 157 -3.81 -0.14 35.90
CA LEU A 157 -2.54 0.38 36.40
C LEU A 157 -1.42 0.15 35.37
N ARG A 158 -1.40 -1.02 34.71
CA ARG A 158 -0.46 -1.34 33.66
C ARG A 158 -0.69 -0.44 32.45
N LEU A 159 -1.93 -0.19 32.07
CA LEU A 159 -2.28 0.70 30.97
C LEU A 159 -1.85 2.15 31.28
N PHE A 160 -2.13 2.63 32.47
CA PHE A 160 -1.70 3.96 32.92
C PHE A 160 -0.18 4.13 32.89
N ARG A 161 0.56 3.13 33.39
CA ARG A 161 2.03 3.13 33.32
C ARG A 161 2.53 3.14 31.88
N TRP A 162 1.86 2.40 31.01
CA TRP A 162 2.21 2.39 29.58
C TRP A 162 1.98 3.77 28.95
N CYS A 163 0.84 4.42 29.21
CA CYS A 163 0.54 5.77 28.73
C CYS A 163 1.57 6.79 29.23
N THR A 164 1.86 6.79 30.53
CA THR A 164 2.83 7.73 31.13
C THR A 164 4.24 7.53 30.59
N ALA A 165 4.65 6.29 30.32
CA ALA A 165 5.97 6.01 29.75
C ALA A 165 6.09 6.48 28.30
N ASN A 166 4.98 6.63 27.57
CA ASN A 166 4.95 6.96 26.15
C ASN A 166 4.35 8.35 25.85
N GLU A 167 3.98 9.14 26.87
CA GLU A 167 3.39 10.49 26.68
C GLU A 167 4.35 11.49 26.00
N GLY A 168 5.66 11.23 26.07
CA GLY A 168 6.70 12.02 25.45
C GLY A 168 7.06 11.59 24.01
N MET A 169 6.34 10.62 23.45
CA MET A 169 6.52 10.16 22.08
C MET A 169 6.31 11.32 21.09
N ASP A 170 7.06 11.38 20.01
CA ASP A 170 6.79 12.37 18.98
C ASP A 170 5.53 12.02 18.16
N VAL A 171 5.02 13.01 17.40
CA VAL A 171 3.77 12.86 16.64
C VAL A 171 3.88 11.77 15.58
N ARG A 172 5.07 11.58 15.01
CA ARG A 172 5.31 10.58 13.96
C ARG A 172 5.33 9.17 14.55
N ASP A 173 6.05 8.98 15.66
CA ASP A 173 6.11 7.71 16.36
C ASP A 173 4.74 7.32 16.92
N ALA A 174 3.96 8.31 17.42
CA ALA A 174 2.59 8.10 17.88
C ALA A 174 1.67 7.68 16.72
N ALA A 175 1.81 8.27 15.54
CA ALA A 175 1.06 7.88 14.35
C ALA A 175 1.43 6.46 13.88
N ASP A 176 2.72 6.13 13.89
CA ASP A 176 3.20 4.79 13.54
C ASP A 176 2.74 3.74 14.57
N PHE A 177 2.69 4.08 15.86
CA PHE A 177 2.11 3.22 16.90
C PHE A 177 0.62 2.96 16.67
N VAL A 178 -0.17 4.01 16.41
CA VAL A 178 -1.63 3.88 16.17
C VAL A 178 -1.90 3.02 14.95
N ALA A 179 -1.14 3.21 13.87
CA ALA A 179 -1.24 2.40 12.66
C ALA A 179 -0.92 0.93 12.96
N CYS A 180 0.18 0.67 13.66
CA CYS A 180 0.63 -0.66 14.04
C CYS A 180 -0.39 -1.39 14.92
N ALA A 181 -0.93 -0.71 15.93
CA ALA A 181 -1.95 -1.29 16.81
C ALA A 181 -3.24 -1.62 16.04
N GLY A 182 -3.65 -0.77 15.08
CA GLY A 182 -4.79 -1.02 14.20
C GLY A 182 -4.59 -2.23 13.29
N GLU A 183 -3.38 -2.41 12.74
CA GLU A 183 -3.04 -3.59 11.94
C GLU A 183 -3.09 -4.87 12.76
N LEU A 184 -2.52 -4.88 13.97
CA LEU A 184 -2.58 -6.04 14.87
C LEU A 184 -4.03 -6.40 15.23
N LEU A 185 -4.90 -5.42 15.50
CA LEU A 185 -6.33 -5.68 15.74
C LEU A 185 -7.00 -6.32 14.50
N THR A 186 -6.66 -5.85 13.30
CA THR A 186 -7.18 -6.41 12.05
C THR A 186 -6.69 -7.85 11.84
N GLU A 187 -5.41 -8.11 12.12
CA GLU A 187 -4.83 -9.46 12.04
C GLU A 187 -5.50 -10.42 13.04
N MET A 188 -5.81 -9.95 14.26
CA MET A 188 -6.55 -10.72 15.27
C MET A 188 -7.99 -11.03 14.81
N LEU A 189 -8.68 -10.09 14.19
CA LEU A 189 -10.01 -10.31 13.61
C LEU A 189 -9.98 -11.34 12.47
N CYS A 190 -8.91 -11.35 11.69
CA CYS A 190 -8.69 -12.28 10.59
C CYS A 190 -8.08 -13.63 11.04
N MET A 191 -7.90 -13.86 12.34
CA MET A 191 -7.24 -15.04 12.93
C MET A 191 -5.81 -15.30 12.41
N ARG A 192 -5.11 -14.24 11.96
CA ARG A 192 -3.72 -14.33 11.48
C ARG A 192 -2.69 -14.16 12.58
N GLU A 193 -3.06 -13.45 13.64
CA GLU A 193 -2.26 -13.27 14.85
C GLU A 193 -2.99 -13.85 16.07
N LYS A 194 -2.22 -14.28 17.07
CA LYS A 194 -2.75 -14.86 18.31
C LYS A 194 -3.42 -13.76 19.15
N ASN A 195 -4.73 -13.87 19.31
CA ASN A 195 -5.51 -12.95 20.15
C ASN A 195 -5.15 -13.18 21.64
N PRO A 196 -4.74 -12.14 22.39
CA PRO A 196 -4.41 -12.22 23.79
C PRO A 196 -5.62 -12.40 24.72
N GLY A 197 -6.83 -12.57 24.18
CA GLY A 197 -8.06 -12.73 24.96
C GLY A 197 -9.03 -11.55 24.88
N ILE A 198 -8.85 -10.66 23.87
CA ILE A 198 -9.77 -9.54 23.60
C ILE A 198 -10.98 -10.08 22.84
N ASP A 199 -12.20 -9.78 23.28
CA ASP A 199 -13.39 -10.17 22.53
C ASP A 199 -13.56 -9.36 21.24
N ARG A 200 -14.37 -9.88 20.31
CA ARG A 200 -14.56 -9.27 18.98
C ARG A 200 -15.17 -7.87 19.06
N ALA A 201 -16.07 -7.63 19.99
CA ALA A 201 -16.73 -6.33 20.17
C ALA A 201 -15.73 -5.30 20.68
N GLU A 202 -14.87 -5.68 21.61
CA GLU A 202 -13.80 -4.84 22.13
C GLU A 202 -12.73 -4.54 21.08
N ILE A 203 -12.36 -5.52 20.23
CA ILE A 203 -11.45 -5.28 19.10
C ILE A 203 -12.00 -4.19 18.16
N LEU A 204 -13.28 -4.26 17.81
CA LEU A 204 -13.92 -3.27 16.94
C LEU A 204 -13.98 -1.88 17.61
N ARG A 205 -14.25 -1.84 18.93
CA ARG A 205 -14.27 -0.61 19.70
C ARG A 205 -12.89 0.05 19.76
N LEU A 206 -11.86 -0.73 20.04
CA LEU A 206 -10.46 -0.29 20.03
C LEU A 206 -10.03 0.22 18.64
N GLY A 207 -10.41 -0.46 17.59
CA GLY A 207 -10.17 -0.04 16.22
C GLY A 207 -10.77 1.34 15.92
N THR A 208 -11.99 1.60 16.41
CA THR A 208 -12.65 2.92 16.27
C THR A 208 -11.90 3.99 17.06
N VAL A 209 -11.47 3.69 18.28
CA VAL A 209 -10.70 4.62 19.14
C VAL A 209 -9.36 4.95 18.47
N LEU A 210 -8.60 3.95 18.03
CA LEU A 210 -7.32 4.15 17.35
C LEU A 210 -7.47 4.95 16.04
N SER A 211 -8.51 4.70 15.25
CA SER A 211 -8.80 5.49 14.05
C SER A 211 -9.04 6.97 14.37
N ARG A 212 -9.76 7.27 15.47
CA ARG A 212 -9.97 8.65 15.94
C ARG A 212 -8.66 9.29 16.42
N CYS A 213 -7.83 8.55 17.16
CA CYS A 213 -6.50 9.00 17.58
C CYS A 213 -5.63 9.34 16.36
N GLY A 214 -5.62 8.49 15.35
CA GLY A 214 -4.91 8.75 14.08
C GLY A 214 -5.37 10.02 13.38
N ALA A 215 -6.68 10.25 13.31
CA ALA A 215 -7.23 11.49 12.74
C ALA A 215 -6.83 12.74 13.56
N MET A 216 -6.81 12.64 14.89
CA MET A 216 -6.39 13.74 15.76
C MET A 216 -4.91 14.07 15.60
N LEU A 217 -4.04 13.07 15.40
CA LEU A 217 -2.61 13.27 15.14
C LEU A 217 -2.36 14.03 13.81
N GLN A 218 -3.19 13.81 12.79
CA GLN A 218 -3.08 14.52 11.51
C GLN A 218 -3.41 16.02 11.61
N VAL A 219 -4.22 16.43 12.59
CA VAL A 219 -4.59 17.84 12.83
C VAL A 219 -3.70 18.52 13.89
N ASN A 220 -2.49 18.01 14.12
CA ASN A 220 -1.51 18.58 15.05
C ASN A 220 -1.97 18.64 16.54
N THR A 221 -2.86 17.75 16.95
CA THR A 221 -3.21 17.58 18.37
C THR A 221 -2.03 16.95 19.11
N GLY A 222 -1.55 17.58 20.15
CA GLY A 222 -0.39 17.10 20.89
C GLY A 222 -0.60 15.68 21.46
N VAL A 223 0.44 14.85 21.37
CA VAL A 223 0.41 13.43 21.80
C VAL A 223 -0.09 13.26 23.25
N LYS A 224 0.22 14.20 24.13
CA LYS A 224 -0.29 14.23 25.52
C LYS A 224 -1.81 14.22 25.64
N HIS A 225 -2.53 14.79 24.69
CA HIS A 225 -4.00 14.79 24.69
C HIS A 225 -4.61 13.48 24.17
N ILE A 226 -3.78 12.59 23.64
CA ILE A 226 -4.21 11.31 23.07
C ILE A 226 -3.93 10.18 24.07
N PHE A 227 -2.82 10.24 24.81
CA PHE A 227 -2.40 9.23 25.78
C PHE A 227 -2.62 9.63 27.25
N GLY A 228 -2.94 10.87 27.54
CA GLY A 228 -3.35 11.38 28.86
C GLY A 228 -4.84 11.47 28.93
#